data_5305deb0c1a7b88e3f18277f6b26ffd6
#
_entry.id   5305deb0c1a7b88e3f18277f6b26ffd6
#
_cell.length_a   1.000
_cell.length_b   1.000
_cell.length_c   1.000
_cell.angle_alpha   90.00
_cell.angle_beta   90.00
_cell.angle_gamma   90.00
#
_symmetry.space_group_name_H-M   'P 1'
#
loop_
_entity.id
_entity.type
_entity.pdbx_description
1 polymer ?
#
loop_
_entity_poly.entity_id
_entity_poly.type
_entity_poly.pdbx_seq_one_letter_code
_entity_poly.pdbx_strand_id
1 'polypeptide(L)'
;MENKRDSWGSNLGFILAAVGSAVGLGNIWGFPYKMGKSGGFTFLIAYLLLAVFVGFVVMISELAMGRHVGKGVIGCYHTLSKKFKWVGWLAVFSPFIIMSFYSVLGGYCIEYMALNMSNLAFAGAEISTGADLFTSMLMNPFGNVIFT
;
A
#
# COMPACT_ATOMS: atom_id res chain seq x y z
N MET A 1 -26.69 6.77 25.45
CA MET A 1 -25.33 6.19 25.41
C MET A 1 -24.48 7.11 24.57
N GLU A 2 -23.60 7.86 25.20
CA GLU A 2 -22.67 8.74 24.53
C GLU A 2 -21.64 7.85 23.80
N ASN A 3 -21.68 7.86 22.47
CA ASN A 3 -20.76 7.07 21.65
C ASN A 3 -19.38 7.70 21.79
N LYS A 4 -18.60 7.28 22.80
CA LYS A 4 -17.21 7.69 22.96
C LYS A 4 -16.45 7.26 21.72
N ARG A 5 -16.10 8.23 20.90
CA ARG A 5 -15.28 8.02 19.72
C ARG A 5 -13.87 7.66 20.15
N ASP A 6 -13.34 6.59 19.61
CA ASP A 6 -11.94 6.24 19.80
C ASP A 6 -11.05 7.38 19.27
N SER A 7 -10.15 7.82 20.11
CA SER A 7 -9.18 8.88 19.78
C SER A 7 -7.76 8.36 19.98
N TRP A 8 -6.84 8.90 19.21
CA TRP A 8 -5.42 8.58 19.36
C TRP A 8 -4.90 9.06 20.72
N GLY A 9 -4.20 8.20 21.44
CA GLY A 9 -3.65 8.50 22.75
C GLY A 9 -2.52 9.55 22.73
N SER A 10 -1.87 9.74 21.57
CA SER A 10 -0.84 10.76 21.37
C SER A 10 -0.70 11.17 19.91
N ASN A 11 -0.25 12.40 19.66
CA ASN A 11 0.06 12.88 18.31
C ASN A 11 1.21 12.08 17.67
N LEU A 12 2.20 11.69 18.45
CA LEU A 12 3.31 10.86 17.98
C LEU A 12 2.82 9.48 17.54
N GLY A 13 1.94 8.85 18.32
CA GLY A 13 1.33 7.57 17.97
C GLY A 13 0.54 7.65 16.65
N PHE A 14 -0.21 8.71 16.44
CA PHE A 14 -0.89 8.95 15.16
C PHE A 14 0.09 9.08 13.98
N ILE A 15 1.14 9.90 14.13
CA ILE A 15 2.16 10.10 13.09
C ILE A 15 2.87 8.79 12.75
N LEU A 16 3.30 8.04 13.76
CA LEU A 16 3.99 6.76 13.55
C LEU A 16 3.09 5.73 12.87
N ALA A 17 1.81 5.65 13.24
CA ALA A 17 0.87 4.77 12.59
C ALA A 17 0.61 5.19 11.13
N ALA A 18 0.47 6.50 10.86
CA ALA A 18 0.30 7.01 9.51
C ALA A 18 1.52 6.73 8.63
N VAL A 19 2.75 6.97 9.14
CA VAL A 19 4.00 6.66 8.43
C VAL A 19 4.13 5.16 8.20
N GLY A 20 3.89 4.33 9.23
CA GLY A 20 3.97 2.87 9.10
C GLY A 20 2.99 2.30 8.08
N SER A 21 1.77 2.83 8.03
CA SER A 21 0.77 2.42 7.02
C SER A 21 1.11 2.90 5.60
N ALA A 22 1.85 4.00 5.48
CA ALA A 22 2.26 4.54 4.17
C ALA A 22 3.44 3.78 3.54
N VAL A 23 4.27 3.10 4.35
CA VAL A 23 5.41 2.33 3.86
C VAL A 23 4.94 0.94 3.44
N GLY A 24 4.97 0.66 2.15
CA GLY A 24 4.56 -0.63 1.59
C GLY A 24 5.52 -1.11 0.50
N LEU A 25 5.22 -2.26 -0.08
CA LEU A 25 6.00 -2.86 -1.18
C LEU A 25 6.17 -1.90 -2.36
N GLY A 26 5.19 -1.05 -2.62
CA GLY A 26 5.28 -0.01 -3.66
C GLY A 26 6.44 0.95 -3.45
N ASN A 27 6.72 1.32 -2.20
CA ASN A 27 7.80 2.24 -1.85
C ASN A 27 9.18 1.57 -1.90
N ILE A 28 9.25 0.32 -1.42
CA ILE A 28 10.51 -0.40 -1.30
C ILE A 28 10.95 -0.99 -2.63
N TRP A 29 10.02 -1.54 -3.40
CA TRP A 29 10.30 -2.23 -4.65
C TRP A 29 9.83 -1.45 -5.89
N GLY A 30 8.56 -1.05 -5.94
CA GLY A 30 7.95 -0.47 -7.14
C GLY A 30 8.51 0.91 -7.49
N PHE A 31 8.74 1.77 -6.50
CA PHE A 31 9.24 3.13 -6.72
C PHE A 31 10.68 3.15 -7.24
N PRO A 32 11.67 2.46 -6.62
CA PRO A 32 13.04 2.42 -7.16
C PRO A 32 13.11 1.84 -8.57
N TYR A 33 12.33 0.80 -8.84
CA TYR A 33 12.25 0.20 -10.18
C TYR A 33 11.73 1.19 -11.23
N LYS A 34 10.62 1.88 -10.92
CA LYS A 34 10.05 2.90 -11.82
C LYS A 34 11.00 4.08 -12.00
N MET A 35 11.64 4.53 -10.93
CA MET A 35 12.61 5.61 -10.98
C MET A 35 13.78 5.27 -11.90
N GLY A 36 14.36 4.07 -11.78
CA GLY A 36 15.45 3.61 -12.65
C GLY A 36 15.05 3.54 -14.13
N LYS A 37 13.80 3.12 -14.41
CA LYS A 37 13.28 2.94 -15.77
C LYS A 37 12.80 4.23 -16.44
N SER A 38 12.45 5.27 -15.66
CA SER A 38 11.80 6.50 -16.14
C SER A 38 12.69 7.74 -16.03
N GLY A 39 14.01 7.60 -16.19
CA GLY A 39 14.93 8.74 -16.22
C GLY A 39 15.48 9.17 -14.86
N GLY A 40 15.43 8.30 -13.84
CA GLY A 40 16.13 8.48 -12.57
C GLY A 40 15.75 9.78 -11.84
N PHE A 41 16.67 10.72 -11.80
CA PHE A 41 16.51 11.99 -11.09
C PHE A 41 15.37 12.87 -11.61
N THR A 42 15.13 12.89 -12.92
CA THR A 42 14.03 13.65 -13.52
C THR A 42 12.67 13.13 -13.03
N PHE A 43 12.53 11.81 -12.98
CA PHE A 43 11.34 11.18 -12.41
C PHE A 43 11.16 11.54 -10.92
N LEU A 44 12.26 11.52 -10.14
CA LEU A 44 12.21 11.86 -8.71
C LEU A 44 11.72 13.29 -8.49
N ILE A 45 12.22 14.27 -9.25
CA ILE A 45 11.77 15.67 -9.14
C ILE A 45 10.29 15.80 -9.49
N ALA A 46 9.86 15.23 -10.60
CA ALA A 46 8.45 15.26 -10.99
C ALA A 46 7.55 14.61 -9.94
N TYR A 47 7.98 13.47 -9.40
CA TYR A 47 7.27 12.79 -8.31
C TYR A 47 7.16 13.65 -7.06
N LEU A 48 8.25 14.29 -6.61
CA LEU A 48 8.23 15.16 -5.43
C LEU A 48 7.32 16.36 -5.61
N LEU A 49 7.34 16.99 -6.78
CA LEU A 49 6.43 18.09 -7.10
C LEU A 49 4.96 17.64 -7.02
N LEU A 50 4.62 16.52 -7.64
CA LEU A 50 3.27 15.97 -7.59
C LEU A 50 2.88 15.55 -6.16
N ALA A 51 3.79 14.95 -5.41
CA ALA A 51 3.51 14.57 -4.02
C ALA A 51 3.21 15.78 -3.14
N VAL A 52 3.96 16.88 -3.29
CA VAL A 52 3.76 18.10 -2.50
C VAL A 52 2.52 18.88 -2.98
N PHE A 53 2.39 19.14 -4.26
CA PHE A 53 1.32 20.03 -4.76
C PHE A 53 -0.03 19.34 -4.93
N VAL A 54 -0.05 18.06 -5.16
CA VAL A 54 -1.30 17.29 -5.35
C VAL A 54 -1.56 16.37 -4.15
N GLY A 55 -0.61 15.49 -3.83
CA GLY A 55 -0.78 14.49 -2.78
C GLY A 55 -1.03 15.09 -1.41
N PHE A 56 -0.24 16.11 -1.03
CA PHE A 56 -0.39 16.78 0.26
C PHE A 56 -1.73 17.53 0.37
N VAL A 57 -2.18 18.21 -0.70
CA VAL A 57 -3.47 18.91 -0.73
C VAL A 57 -4.63 17.94 -0.58
N VAL A 58 -4.59 16.80 -1.29
CA VAL A 58 -5.62 15.75 -1.17
C VAL A 58 -5.65 15.19 0.25
N MET A 59 -4.49 14.86 0.80
CA MET A 59 -4.38 14.32 2.17
C MET A 59 -4.95 15.28 3.22
N ILE A 60 -4.62 16.56 3.16
CA ILE A 60 -5.18 17.56 4.08
C ILE A 60 -6.70 17.65 3.94
N SER A 61 -7.21 17.62 2.71
CA SER A 61 -8.64 17.69 2.44
C SER A 61 -9.38 16.49 3.04
N GLU A 62 -8.84 15.28 2.90
CA GLU A 62 -9.40 14.06 3.49
C GLU A 62 -9.39 14.09 5.03
N LEU A 63 -8.27 14.52 5.62
CA LEU A 63 -8.15 14.68 7.08
C LEU A 63 -9.13 15.73 7.61
N ALA A 64 -9.29 16.84 6.91
CA ALA A 64 -10.24 17.90 7.27
C ALA A 64 -11.70 17.40 7.22
N MET A 65 -12.05 16.68 6.15
CA MET A 65 -13.37 16.03 6.04
C MET A 65 -13.62 15.04 7.18
N GLY A 66 -12.66 14.17 7.45
CA GLY A 66 -12.75 13.19 8.52
C GLY A 66 -12.93 13.82 9.91
N ARG A 67 -12.19 14.89 10.19
CA ARG A 67 -12.31 15.66 11.44
C ARG A 67 -13.65 16.39 11.56
N HIS A 68 -14.09 17.03 10.49
CA HIS A 68 -15.33 17.82 10.49
C HIS A 68 -16.57 16.96 10.70
N VAL A 69 -16.67 15.85 9.97
CA VAL A 69 -17.88 15.00 10.00
C VAL A 69 -17.85 13.99 11.14
N GLY A 70 -16.67 13.50 11.50
CA GLY A 70 -16.54 12.55 12.60
C GLY A 70 -17.12 11.16 12.33
N LYS A 71 -17.31 10.77 11.09
CA LYS A 71 -17.88 9.47 10.67
C LYS A 71 -16.87 8.72 9.79
N GLY A 72 -17.11 7.43 9.57
CA GLY A 72 -16.33 6.66 8.59
C GLY A 72 -16.53 7.20 7.17
N VAL A 73 -15.70 6.73 6.22
CA VAL A 73 -15.61 7.27 4.86
C VAL A 73 -16.96 7.41 4.17
N ILE A 74 -17.79 6.35 4.15
CA ILE A 74 -19.12 6.38 3.53
C ILE A 74 -20.02 7.42 4.20
N GLY A 75 -19.96 7.49 5.54
CA GLY A 75 -20.72 8.46 6.34
C GLY A 75 -20.30 9.90 6.08
N CYS A 76 -19.01 10.16 5.86
CA CYS A 76 -18.48 11.47 5.50
C CYS A 76 -19.10 11.97 4.19
N TYR A 77 -18.98 11.21 3.13
CA TYR A 77 -19.52 11.60 1.82
C TYR A 77 -21.04 11.74 1.85
N HIS A 78 -21.75 10.83 2.54
CA HIS A 78 -23.21 10.94 2.67
C HIS A 78 -23.66 12.18 3.44
N THR A 79 -22.92 12.59 4.48
CA THR A 79 -23.26 13.77 5.30
C THR A 79 -22.99 15.07 4.54
N LEU A 80 -21.87 15.14 3.79
CA LEU A 80 -21.51 16.32 3.01
C LEU A 80 -22.39 16.49 1.77
N SER A 81 -22.70 15.41 1.07
CA SER A 81 -23.59 15.45 -0.08
C SER A 81 -24.14 14.07 -0.41
N LYS A 82 -25.48 13.96 -0.40
CA LYS A 82 -26.18 12.72 -0.76
C LYS A 82 -25.84 12.25 -2.19
N LYS A 83 -25.55 13.19 -3.10
CA LYS A 83 -25.18 12.91 -4.49
C LYS A 83 -23.85 12.16 -4.60
N PHE A 84 -22.89 12.42 -3.71
CA PHE A 84 -21.56 11.83 -3.73
C PHE A 84 -21.37 10.62 -2.81
N LYS A 85 -22.45 10.05 -2.30
CA LYS A 85 -22.42 8.82 -1.47
C LYS A 85 -21.67 7.67 -2.17
N TRP A 86 -21.80 7.54 -3.48
CA TRP A 86 -21.13 6.51 -4.26
C TRP A 86 -19.61 6.60 -4.23
N VAL A 87 -19.05 7.82 -4.08
CA VAL A 87 -17.60 8.03 -3.92
C VAL A 87 -17.09 7.39 -2.63
N GLY A 88 -17.89 7.46 -1.55
CA GLY A 88 -17.57 6.78 -0.30
C GLY A 88 -17.49 5.26 -0.46
N TRP A 89 -18.34 4.67 -1.28
CA TRP A 89 -18.28 3.24 -1.60
C TRP A 89 -17.05 2.89 -2.44
N LEU A 90 -16.69 3.70 -3.44
CA LEU A 90 -15.47 3.51 -4.21
C LEU A 90 -14.22 3.58 -3.32
N ALA A 91 -14.20 4.52 -2.38
CA ALA A 91 -13.08 4.67 -1.44
C ALA A 91 -12.92 3.46 -0.50
N VAL A 92 -13.98 2.69 -0.23
CA VAL A 92 -13.91 1.43 0.51
C VAL A 92 -13.54 0.26 -0.41
N PHE A 93 -14.04 0.25 -1.63
CA PHE A 93 -13.80 -0.84 -2.58
C PHE A 93 -12.35 -0.87 -3.08
N SER A 94 -11.74 0.32 -3.23
CA SER A 94 -10.35 0.45 -3.70
C SER A 94 -9.34 -0.27 -2.79
N PRO A 95 -9.30 -0.03 -1.47
CA PRO A 95 -8.39 -0.78 -0.59
C PRO A 95 -8.71 -2.28 -0.54
N PHE A 96 -9.95 -2.69 -0.72
CA PHE A 96 -10.32 -4.10 -0.79
C PHE A 96 -9.66 -4.81 -1.99
N ILE A 97 -9.71 -4.18 -3.17
CA ILE A 97 -9.02 -4.70 -4.37
C ILE A 97 -7.50 -4.71 -4.18
N ILE A 98 -6.95 -3.63 -3.60
CA ILE A 98 -5.52 -3.55 -3.31
C ILE A 98 -5.10 -4.67 -2.34
N MET A 99 -5.89 -4.93 -1.29
CA MET A 99 -5.61 -5.98 -0.32
C MET A 99 -5.53 -7.36 -0.97
N SER A 100 -6.40 -7.65 -1.93
CA SER A 100 -6.38 -8.91 -2.68
C SER A 100 -5.06 -9.10 -3.44
N PHE A 101 -4.55 -8.04 -4.07
CA PHE A 101 -3.25 -8.08 -4.75
C PHE A 101 -2.07 -8.17 -3.75
N TYR A 102 -2.15 -7.44 -2.64
CA TYR A 102 -1.09 -7.44 -1.63
C TYR A 102 -0.96 -8.78 -0.90
N SER A 103 -2.04 -9.53 -0.72
CA SER A 103 -1.96 -10.87 -0.11
C SER A 103 -1.16 -11.83 -0.98
N VAL A 104 -1.33 -11.78 -2.29
CA VAL A 104 -0.52 -12.60 -3.22
C VAL A 104 0.96 -12.22 -3.16
N LEU A 105 1.27 -10.92 -3.18
CA LEU A 105 2.65 -10.45 -3.04
C LEU A 105 3.27 -10.83 -1.68
N GLY A 106 2.47 -10.77 -0.62
CA GLY A 106 2.88 -11.23 0.72
C GLY A 106 3.24 -12.72 0.73
N GLY A 107 2.43 -13.54 0.05
CA GLY A 107 2.71 -14.95 -0.15
C GLY A 107 4.06 -15.20 -0.81
N TYR A 108 4.37 -14.51 -1.90
CA TYR A 108 5.68 -14.59 -2.54
C TYR A 108 6.83 -14.17 -1.63
N CYS A 109 6.65 -13.13 -0.83
CA CYS A 109 7.67 -12.73 0.14
C CYS A 109 7.96 -13.83 1.18
N ILE A 110 6.92 -14.51 1.66
CA ILE A 110 7.06 -15.62 2.62
C ILE A 110 7.77 -16.82 1.95
N GLU A 111 7.40 -17.16 0.74
CA GLU A 111 8.03 -18.24 -0.02
C GLU A 111 9.51 -17.95 -0.28
N TYR A 112 9.87 -16.73 -0.73
CA TYR A 112 11.26 -16.31 -0.87
C TYR A 112 12.04 -16.34 0.45
N MET A 113 11.42 -15.95 1.54
CA MET A 113 12.03 -16.04 2.87
C MET A 113 12.31 -17.48 3.25
N ALA A 114 11.37 -18.39 3.05
CA ALA A 114 11.54 -19.81 3.33
C ALA A 114 12.66 -20.44 2.49
N LEU A 115 12.74 -20.11 1.20
CA LEU A 115 13.80 -20.57 0.30
C LEU A 115 15.18 -20.06 0.73
N ASN A 116 15.29 -18.79 1.15
CA ASN A 116 16.53 -18.23 1.66
C ASN A 116 16.98 -18.88 2.99
N MET A 117 16.05 -19.15 3.88
CA MET A 117 16.34 -19.80 5.17
C MET A 117 16.81 -21.25 4.98
N SER A 118 16.34 -21.94 3.95
CA SER A 118 16.78 -23.31 3.63
C SER A 118 18.18 -23.36 3.00
N ASN A 119 18.83 -22.22 2.76
CA ASN A 119 20.16 -22.06 2.15
C ASN A 119 20.32 -22.74 0.78
N LEU A 120 19.24 -23.08 0.11
CA LEU A 120 19.25 -23.85 -1.12
C LEU A 120 19.16 -22.97 -2.38
N ALA A 121 18.63 -21.73 -2.26
CA ALA A 121 18.25 -20.98 -3.44
C ALA A 121 19.28 -19.94 -3.90
N PHE A 122 20.04 -19.33 -2.99
CA PHE A 122 20.78 -18.11 -3.32
C PHE A 122 22.26 -18.08 -2.94
N ALA A 123 22.80 -19.12 -2.31
CA ALA A 123 24.23 -19.21 -2.01
C ALA A 123 25.07 -19.32 -3.31
N GLY A 124 25.52 -18.17 -3.83
CA GLY A 124 26.32 -18.10 -5.06
C GLY A 124 25.55 -18.08 -6.37
N ALA A 125 24.23 -17.84 -6.31
CA ALA A 125 23.38 -17.79 -7.50
C ALA A 125 23.52 -16.46 -8.26
N GLU A 126 23.49 -16.51 -9.58
CA GLU A 126 23.45 -15.32 -10.44
C GLU A 126 22.05 -14.63 -10.36
N ILE A 127 21.99 -13.35 -10.77
CA ILE A 127 20.75 -12.56 -10.79
C ILE A 127 19.66 -13.20 -11.67
N SER A 128 20.07 -13.88 -12.76
CA SER A 128 19.19 -14.68 -13.64
C SER A 128 18.39 -15.74 -12.89
N THR A 129 19.04 -16.40 -11.92
CA THR A 129 18.42 -17.45 -11.11
C THR A 129 17.24 -16.93 -10.28
N GLY A 130 17.32 -15.67 -9.79
CA GLY A 130 16.22 -15.03 -9.07
C GLY A 130 14.98 -14.78 -9.96
N ALA A 131 15.20 -14.39 -11.22
CA ALA A 131 14.13 -14.18 -12.18
C ALA A 131 13.47 -15.50 -12.60
N ASP A 132 14.27 -16.55 -12.80
CA ASP A 132 13.80 -17.88 -13.16
C ASP A 132 13.00 -18.52 -12.02
N LEU A 133 13.46 -18.38 -10.78
CA LEU A 133 12.72 -18.76 -9.59
C LEU A 133 11.37 -18.05 -9.50
N PHE A 134 11.34 -16.74 -9.66
CA PHE A 134 10.10 -15.98 -9.65
C PHE A 134 9.12 -16.47 -10.72
N THR A 135 9.61 -16.74 -11.92
CA THR A 135 8.79 -17.26 -13.00
C THR A 135 8.24 -18.66 -12.68
N SER A 136 9.05 -19.53 -12.06
CA SER A 136 8.60 -20.85 -11.64
C SER A 136 7.56 -20.80 -10.53
N MET A 137 7.67 -19.85 -9.60
CA MET A 137 6.67 -19.58 -8.55
C MET A 137 5.34 -19.12 -9.15
N LEU A 138 5.38 -18.20 -10.12
CA LEU A 138 4.18 -17.74 -10.84
C LEU A 138 3.45 -18.88 -11.56
N MET A 139 4.19 -19.85 -12.07
CA MET A 139 3.66 -21.02 -12.80
C MET A 139 3.18 -22.13 -11.88
N ASN A 140 3.43 -22.06 -10.57
CA ASN A 140 3.05 -23.09 -9.61
C ASN A 140 1.70 -22.75 -8.93
N PRO A 141 0.56 -23.29 -9.40
CA PRO A 141 -0.75 -22.97 -8.85
C PRO A 141 -0.93 -23.46 -7.40
N PHE A 142 -0.26 -24.55 -7.01
CA PHE A 142 -0.35 -25.07 -5.64
C PHE A 142 0.43 -24.23 -4.64
N GLY A 143 1.63 -23.80 -4.99
CA GLY A 143 2.41 -22.88 -4.17
C GLY A 143 1.66 -21.57 -3.91
N ASN A 144 1.10 -20.99 -4.94
CA ASN A 144 0.33 -19.76 -4.85
C ASN A 144 -0.87 -19.86 -3.89
N VAL A 145 -1.55 -21.01 -3.84
CA VAL A 145 -2.70 -21.23 -2.93
C VAL A 145 -2.25 -21.44 -1.47
N ILE A 146 -1.10 -22.07 -1.26
CA ILE A 146 -0.61 -22.38 0.10
C ILE A 146 -0.06 -21.12 0.80
N PHE A 147 0.62 -20.23 0.05
CA PHE A 147 1.29 -19.06 0.60
C PHE A 147 0.45 -17.76 0.53
N THR A 148 -0.72 -17.78 -0.07
CA THR A 148 -1.66 -16.63 -0.13
C THR A 148 -2.81 -16.78 0.85
#